data_08e7244769c2746bad8e9a2aa7e94cad
#
_entry.id   08e7244769c2746bad8e9a2aa7e94cad
#
_cell.length_a   1.000
_cell.length_b   1.000
_cell.length_c   1.000
_cell.angle_alpha   90.00
_cell.angle_beta   90.00
_cell.angle_gamma   90.00
#
_symmetry.space_group_name_H-M   'P 1'
#
loop_
_entity.id
_entity.type
_entity.pdbx_description
1 polymer ?
#
loop_
_entity_poly.entity_id
_entity_poly.type
_entity_poly.pdbx_seq_one_letter_code
_entity_poly.pdbx_strand_id
1 'polypeptide(L)'
;QIGYGAKIGAGLFIGHRGTVIVNGEARLGSNVNLSPGVVIGQENRGRRAGVPKIGNRVWLGSNAVVVGNIRIGNDVLIAPNSYVNFDVPDHSIVIGNPARVIHRENATAGYCHNLVDESVPDEEYSVTAGGER
;
A
#
# COMPACT_ATOMS: atom_id res chain seq x y z
N GLN A 1 5.61 -2.37 12.48
CA GLN A 1 6.67 -1.36 12.41
C GLN A 1 6.60 -0.58 11.11
N ILE A 2 6.41 0.71 11.21
CA ILE A 2 6.45 1.60 10.04
C ILE A 2 7.74 2.39 10.14
N GLY A 3 8.56 2.30 9.12
CA GLY A 3 9.85 2.97 9.09
C GLY A 3 9.69 4.49 9.17
N TYR A 4 10.61 5.13 9.87
CA TYR A 4 10.52 6.55 10.23
C TYR A 4 10.35 7.48 9.03
N GLY A 5 11.01 7.17 7.93
CA GLY A 5 10.96 8.03 6.73
C GLY A 5 9.81 7.76 5.78
N ALA A 6 8.95 6.78 6.07
CA ALA A 6 7.85 6.46 5.18
C ALA A 6 6.91 7.65 5.05
N LYS A 7 6.47 7.92 3.82
CA LYS A 7 5.49 8.97 3.56
C LYS A 7 4.15 8.33 3.22
N ILE A 8 3.15 8.69 4.00
CA ILE A 8 1.83 8.05 3.93
C ILE A 8 0.79 9.15 3.88
N GLY A 9 -0.07 9.09 2.88
CA GLY A 9 -1.18 10.02 2.74
C GLY A 9 -2.24 9.81 3.81
N ALA A 10 -3.24 10.66 3.80
CA ALA A 10 -4.32 10.62 4.77
C ALA A 10 -5.18 9.37 4.61
N GLY A 11 -5.82 8.96 5.69
CA GLY A 11 -6.77 7.85 5.64
C GLY A 11 -6.16 6.47 5.75
N LEU A 12 -4.92 6.36 6.25
CA LEU A 12 -4.34 5.05 6.52
C LEU A 12 -5.23 4.29 7.50
N PHE A 13 -5.54 3.05 7.17
CA PHE A 13 -6.32 2.18 8.04
C PHE A 13 -5.56 0.88 8.29
N ILE A 14 -5.40 0.54 9.56
CA ILE A 14 -4.82 -0.73 10.00
C ILE A 14 -5.92 -1.47 10.75
N GLY A 15 -6.50 -2.49 10.12
CA GLY A 15 -7.77 -3.05 10.53
C GLY A 15 -7.75 -3.89 11.79
N HIS A 16 -6.66 -4.58 12.07
CA HIS A 16 -6.56 -5.52 13.19
C HIS A 16 -5.19 -5.43 13.83
N ARG A 17 -5.08 -5.97 15.03
CA ARG A 17 -3.76 -6.11 15.66
C ARG A 17 -2.94 -7.14 14.90
N GLY A 18 -1.66 -6.94 14.89
CA GLY A 18 -0.73 -7.85 14.23
C GLY A 18 0.45 -7.10 13.68
N THR A 19 1.40 -7.86 13.16
CA THR A 19 2.61 -7.29 12.60
C THR A 19 2.30 -6.66 11.25
N VAL A 20 2.73 -5.42 11.08
CA VAL A 20 2.73 -4.72 9.81
C VAL A 20 4.12 -4.12 9.66
N ILE A 21 4.74 -4.32 8.51
CA ILE A 21 6.09 -3.78 8.25
C ILE A 21 6.03 -2.91 7.00
N VAL A 22 6.42 -1.64 7.16
CA VAL A 22 6.51 -0.70 6.05
C VAL A 22 7.90 -0.10 6.06
N ASN A 23 8.63 -0.29 4.97
CA ASN A 23 9.99 0.25 4.84
C ASN A 23 9.96 1.78 4.90
N GLY A 24 10.97 2.36 5.55
CA GLY A 24 11.03 3.80 5.78
C GLY A 24 11.20 4.66 4.54
N GLU A 25 11.47 4.08 3.39
CA GLU A 25 11.56 4.82 2.14
C GLU A 25 10.33 4.64 1.26
N ALA A 26 9.38 3.83 1.70
CA ALA A 26 8.16 3.60 0.92
C ALA A 26 7.27 4.84 0.87
N ARG A 27 6.47 4.89 -0.18
CA ARG A 27 5.47 5.95 -0.38
C ARG A 27 4.11 5.30 -0.51
N LEU A 28 3.17 5.74 0.30
CA LEU A 28 1.78 5.28 0.26
C LEU A 28 0.89 6.49 0.03
N GLY A 29 -0.05 6.36 -0.88
CA GLY A 29 -1.04 7.41 -1.10
C GLY A 29 -2.09 7.46 -0.01
N SER A 30 -3.23 8.02 -0.35
CA SER A 30 -4.36 8.19 0.58
C SER A 30 -5.23 6.94 0.61
N ASN A 31 -5.85 6.70 1.75
CA ASN A 31 -6.84 5.63 1.91
C ASN A 31 -6.26 4.23 1.66
N VAL A 32 -5.05 4.00 2.13
CA VAL A 32 -4.42 2.68 2.06
C VAL A 32 -4.81 1.88 3.30
N ASN A 33 -5.23 0.64 3.08
CA ASN A 33 -5.61 -0.27 4.14
C ASN A 33 -4.60 -1.41 4.26
N LEU A 34 -4.08 -1.60 5.46
CA LEU A 34 -3.10 -2.65 5.75
C LEU A 34 -3.72 -3.69 6.69
N SER A 35 -3.66 -4.95 6.28
CA SER A 35 -4.09 -6.07 7.10
C SER A 35 -2.88 -6.67 7.84
N PRO A 36 -3.12 -7.50 8.87
CA PRO A 36 -2.02 -8.12 9.62
C PRO A 36 -1.10 -8.94 8.72
N GLY A 37 0.19 -8.85 8.98
CA GLY A 37 1.20 -9.62 8.24
C GLY A 37 1.65 -8.97 6.94
N VAL A 38 1.11 -7.82 6.58
CA VAL A 38 1.54 -7.12 5.37
C VAL A 38 2.98 -6.65 5.51
N VAL A 39 3.75 -6.85 4.43
CA VAL A 39 5.12 -6.35 4.34
C VAL A 39 5.26 -5.51 3.07
N ILE A 40 5.64 -4.26 3.27
CA ILE A 40 6.03 -3.36 2.17
C ILE A 40 7.52 -3.14 2.33
N GLY A 41 8.31 -3.76 1.47
CA GLY A 41 9.73 -3.92 1.72
C GLY A 41 10.63 -3.61 0.54
N GLN A 42 11.91 -3.78 0.81
CA GLN A 42 12.97 -3.43 -0.12
C GLN A 42 13.45 -4.67 -0.88
N GLU A 43 13.66 -4.51 -2.17
CA GLU A 43 14.43 -5.46 -2.98
C GLU A 43 15.86 -4.94 -3.03
N ASN A 44 16.83 -5.81 -2.77
CA ASN A 44 18.21 -5.35 -2.59
C ASN A 44 19.03 -5.38 -3.87
N ARG A 45 18.60 -6.09 -4.89
CA ARG A 45 19.42 -6.20 -6.11
C ARG A 45 18.54 -6.39 -7.35
N GLY A 46 19.17 -6.22 -8.51
CA GLY A 46 18.51 -6.35 -9.80
C GLY A 46 17.83 -5.07 -10.23
N ARG A 47 17.04 -5.16 -11.29
CA ARG A 47 16.38 -4.00 -11.87
C ARG A 47 15.36 -3.35 -10.94
N ARG A 48 14.86 -4.13 -10.00
CA ARG A 48 13.80 -3.66 -9.10
C ARG A 48 14.33 -3.32 -7.72
N ALA A 49 15.64 -3.10 -7.60
CA ALA A 49 16.22 -2.67 -6.34
C ALA A 49 15.54 -1.37 -5.89
N GLY A 50 15.08 -1.34 -4.65
CA GLY A 50 14.38 -0.19 -4.10
C GLY A 50 13.14 -0.59 -3.35
N VAL A 51 12.24 0.36 -3.18
CA VAL A 51 11.02 0.20 -2.36
C VAL A 51 9.78 0.62 -3.15
N PRO A 52 8.60 0.11 -2.77
CA PRO A 52 7.38 0.39 -3.51
C PRO A 52 6.86 1.82 -3.36
N LYS A 53 6.18 2.26 -4.40
CA LYS A 53 5.31 3.42 -4.37
C LYS A 53 3.89 2.92 -4.60
N ILE A 54 3.02 3.19 -3.64
CA ILE A 54 1.65 2.68 -3.62
C ILE A 54 0.69 3.85 -3.77
N GLY A 55 -0.27 3.71 -4.65
CA GLY A 55 -1.24 4.76 -4.94
C GLY A 55 -2.33 4.90 -3.90
N ASN A 56 -3.45 5.47 -4.31
CA ASN A 56 -4.59 5.76 -3.45
C ASN A 56 -5.61 4.61 -3.49
N ARG A 57 -6.31 4.39 -2.40
CA ARG A 57 -7.32 3.33 -2.29
C ARG A 57 -6.73 1.98 -2.68
N VAL A 58 -5.76 1.55 -1.90
CA VAL A 58 -5.14 0.23 -2.06
C VAL A 58 -5.41 -0.59 -0.81
N TRP A 59 -5.98 -1.76 -0.99
CA TRP A 59 -6.25 -2.68 0.10
C TRP A 59 -5.27 -3.84 0.02
N LEU A 60 -4.48 -4.02 1.08
CA LEU A 60 -3.51 -5.12 1.15
C LEU A 60 -4.00 -6.14 2.15
N GLY A 61 -4.31 -7.32 1.65
CA GLY A 61 -4.81 -8.42 2.46
C GLY A 61 -3.74 -9.04 3.34
N SER A 62 -4.17 -9.85 4.29
CA SER A 62 -3.27 -10.46 5.29
C SER A 62 -2.12 -11.19 4.63
N ASN A 63 -0.92 -10.95 5.14
CA ASN A 63 0.32 -11.58 4.69
C ASN A 63 0.70 -11.26 3.25
N ALA A 64 0.11 -10.24 2.64
CA ALA A 64 0.56 -9.79 1.33
C ALA A 64 1.96 -9.17 1.45
N VAL A 65 2.80 -9.44 0.47
CA VAL A 65 4.18 -8.93 0.43
C VAL A 65 4.35 -8.14 -0.85
N VAL A 66 4.73 -6.87 -0.72
CA VAL A 66 4.94 -5.96 -1.84
C VAL A 66 6.35 -5.43 -1.72
N VAL A 67 7.22 -5.76 -2.67
CA VAL A 67 8.64 -5.44 -2.56
C VAL A 67 9.21 -4.92 -3.87
N GLY A 68 10.23 -4.09 -3.74
CA GLY A 68 10.98 -3.60 -4.87
C GLY A 68 10.54 -2.23 -5.36
N ASN A 69 11.34 -1.67 -6.24
CA ASN A 69 11.06 -0.38 -6.85
C ASN A 69 9.97 -0.55 -7.92
N ILE A 70 8.75 -0.68 -7.44
CA ILE A 70 7.56 -0.91 -8.25
C ILE A 70 6.51 0.14 -7.93
N ARG A 71 5.55 0.27 -8.81
CA ARG A 71 4.43 1.18 -8.63
C ARG A 71 3.13 0.38 -8.61
N ILE A 72 2.38 0.56 -7.53
CA ILE A 72 1.01 0.04 -7.43
C ILE A 72 0.08 1.22 -7.72
N GLY A 73 -0.83 1.05 -8.66
CA GLY A 73 -1.77 2.10 -9.03
C GLY A 73 -2.83 2.38 -7.99
N ASN A 74 -3.84 3.14 -8.41
CA ASN A 74 -4.97 3.48 -7.55
C ASN A 74 -6.07 2.44 -7.68
N ASP A 75 -6.86 2.28 -6.62
CA ASP A 75 -7.98 1.34 -6.62
C ASP A 75 -7.50 -0.08 -6.93
N VAL A 76 -6.57 -0.56 -6.10
CA VAL A 76 -5.98 -1.89 -6.26
C VAL A 76 -6.23 -2.72 -5.00
N LEU A 77 -6.74 -3.93 -5.21
CA LEU A 77 -6.92 -4.89 -4.15
C LEU A 77 -5.86 -5.98 -4.28
N ILE A 78 -5.02 -6.12 -3.28
CA ILE A 78 -4.03 -7.20 -3.24
C ILE A 78 -4.54 -8.26 -2.29
N ALA A 79 -4.85 -9.43 -2.83
CA ALA A 79 -5.45 -10.50 -2.05
C ALA A 79 -4.48 -11.05 -0.99
N PRO A 80 -5.00 -11.65 0.07
CA PRO A 80 -4.15 -12.25 1.10
C PRO A 80 -3.15 -13.24 0.51
N ASN A 81 -1.96 -13.29 1.10
CA ASN A 81 -0.87 -14.19 0.71
C ASN A 81 -0.34 -14.00 -0.70
N SER A 82 -0.55 -12.83 -1.28
CA SER A 82 -0.01 -12.52 -2.61
C SER A 82 1.40 -11.96 -2.50
N TYR A 83 2.22 -12.24 -3.50
CA TYR A 83 3.57 -11.71 -3.59
C TYR A 83 3.70 -10.83 -4.82
N VAL A 84 3.97 -9.55 -4.62
CA VAL A 84 3.95 -8.56 -5.69
C VAL A 84 5.31 -7.89 -5.78
N ASN A 85 6.02 -8.13 -6.87
CA ASN A 85 7.30 -7.50 -7.17
C ASN A 85 7.33 -6.92 -8.58
N PHE A 86 6.18 -6.46 -9.07
CA PHE A 86 6.01 -5.91 -10.41
C PHE A 86 4.99 -4.77 -10.37
N ASP A 87 5.00 -3.93 -11.40
CA ASP A 87 4.06 -2.81 -11.49
C ASP A 87 2.63 -3.30 -11.67
N VAL A 88 1.70 -2.65 -10.99
CA VAL A 88 0.27 -2.99 -11.05
C VAL A 88 -0.50 -1.75 -11.50
N PRO A 89 -1.28 -1.85 -12.58
CA PRO A 89 -2.07 -0.72 -13.07
C PRO A 89 -3.24 -0.41 -12.14
N ASP A 90 -3.83 0.77 -12.34
CA ASP A 90 -5.04 1.16 -11.63
C ASP A 90 -6.14 0.11 -11.84
N HIS A 91 -7.08 0.07 -10.92
CA HIS A 91 -8.29 -0.76 -11.03
C HIS A 91 -7.95 -2.23 -11.26
N SER A 92 -7.21 -2.80 -10.32
CA SER A 92 -6.74 -4.17 -10.44
C SER A 92 -6.97 -4.97 -9.18
N ILE A 93 -7.17 -6.25 -9.36
CA ILE A 93 -7.09 -7.24 -8.28
C ILE A 93 -5.86 -8.09 -8.55
N VAL A 94 -5.01 -8.25 -7.54
CA VAL A 94 -3.79 -9.05 -7.63
C VAL A 94 -3.93 -10.25 -6.70
N ILE A 95 -3.71 -11.45 -7.22
CA ILE A 95 -3.93 -12.69 -6.46
C ILE A 95 -2.78 -13.66 -6.65
N GLY A 96 -2.21 -14.10 -5.56
CA GLY A 96 -1.40 -15.32 -5.52
C GLY A 96 0.11 -15.11 -5.55
N ASN A 97 0.82 -16.23 -5.67
CA ASN A 97 2.27 -16.31 -5.80
C ASN A 97 2.62 -17.56 -6.62
N PRO A 98 2.99 -17.42 -7.89
CA PRO A 98 3.13 -16.16 -8.63
C PRO A 98 1.77 -15.48 -8.80
N ALA A 99 1.81 -14.16 -8.73
CA ALA A 99 0.56 -13.39 -8.71
C ALA A 99 0.02 -13.16 -10.13
N ARG A 100 -1.31 -13.08 -10.20
CA ARG A 100 -2.03 -12.72 -11.42
C ARG A 100 -2.74 -11.40 -11.19
N VAL A 101 -2.87 -10.62 -12.26
CA VAL A 101 -3.53 -9.33 -12.24
C VAL A 101 -4.81 -9.42 -13.06
N ILE A 102 -5.92 -8.98 -12.44
CA ILE A 102 -7.23 -8.97 -13.07
C ILE A 102 -7.72 -7.53 -13.04
N HIS A 103 -8.11 -6.99 -14.18
CA HIS A 103 -8.70 -5.65 -14.21
C HIS A 103 -10.09 -5.67 -13.58
N ARG A 104 -10.35 -4.69 -12.70
CA ARG A 104 -11.68 -4.52 -12.11
C ARG A 104 -11.90 -3.09 -11.68
N GLU A 105 -12.87 -2.41 -12.31
CA GLU A 105 -13.30 -1.10 -11.85
C GLU A 105 -13.85 -1.20 -10.45
N ASN A 106 -13.52 -0.21 -9.62
CA ASN A 106 -13.91 -0.18 -8.21
C ASN A 106 -13.44 -1.44 -7.47
N ALA A 107 -12.20 -1.85 -7.73
CA ALA A 107 -11.63 -3.07 -7.15
C ALA A 107 -11.68 -3.06 -5.63
N THR A 108 -11.57 -1.89 -5.01
CA THR A 108 -11.55 -1.76 -3.55
C THR A 108 -12.91 -1.43 -2.94
N ALA A 109 -13.98 -1.39 -3.74
CA ALA A 109 -15.32 -1.16 -3.22
C ALA A 109 -15.68 -2.27 -2.23
N GLY A 110 -16.14 -1.88 -1.04
CA GLY A 110 -16.43 -2.84 0.02
C GLY A 110 -15.22 -3.21 0.87
N TYR A 111 -14.03 -2.79 0.50
CA TYR A 111 -12.79 -3.05 1.24
C TYR A 111 -12.19 -1.78 1.84
N CYS A 112 -12.10 -0.72 1.05
CA CYS A 112 -11.67 0.57 1.59
C CYS A 112 -12.93 1.37 1.94
N HIS A 113 -13.08 1.69 3.23
CA HIS A 113 -14.25 2.40 3.76
C HIS A 113 -13.81 3.71 4.40
N ASN A 114 -14.78 4.58 4.64
CA ASN A 114 -14.55 5.84 5.34
C ASN A 114 -13.42 6.66 4.71
N LEU A 115 -13.50 6.79 3.39
CA LEU A 115 -12.46 7.42 2.61
C LEU A 115 -12.36 8.90 2.96
N VAL A 116 -11.12 9.39 2.99
CA VAL A 116 -10.85 10.82 3.08
C VAL A 116 -10.74 11.39 1.67
N ASP A 117 -10.85 12.72 1.57
CA ASP A 117 -10.79 13.42 0.30
C ASP A 117 -9.35 13.37 -0.25
N GLU A 118 -9.18 12.73 -1.39
CA GLU A 118 -7.87 12.56 -2.03
C GLU A 118 -7.41 13.81 -2.79
N SER A 119 -8.30 14.78 -2.97
CA SER A 119 -7.92 16.03 -3.63
C SER A 119 -7.13 16.96 -2.71
N VAL A 120 -7.11 16.69 -1.40
CA VAL A 120 -6.37 17.49 -0.44
C VAL A 120 -4.91 17.07 -0.49
N PRO A 121 -3.97 18.03 -0.60
CA PRO A 121 -2.54 17.69 -0.66
C PRO A 121 -2.08 16.92 0.58
N ASP A 122 -1.21 15.96 0.36
CA ASP A 122 -0.69 15.12 1.43
C ASP A 122 -0.03 15.93 2.55
N GLU A 123 0.58 17.05 2.23
CA GLU A 123 1.24 17.88 3.21
C GLU A 123 0.30 18.36 4.31
N GLU A 124 -0.99 18.54 3.99
CA GLU A 124 -1.95 18.99 5.00
C GLU A 124 -2.21 17.94 6.07
N TYR A 125 -1.94 16.68 5.77
CA TYR A 125 -2.15 15.60 6.70
C TYR A 125 -0.86 15.13 7.34
N SER A 126 0.22 15.11 6.59
CA SER A 126 1.46 14.46 7.03
C SER A 126 2.24 15.28 8.04
N VAL A 127 2.14 16.60 7.97
CA VAL A 127 2.94 17.49 8.82
C VAL A 127 2.73 17.25 10.29
N THR A 128 1.49 17.11 10.69
CA THR A 128 1.15 16.99 12.10
C THR A 128 1.50 15.62 12.66
N ALA A 129 1.73 14.66 11.80
CA ALA A 129 1.97 13.31 12.25
C ALA A 129 3.16 13.19 13.17
N GLY A 130 4.23 13.89 12.87
CA GLY A 130 5.46 13.73 13.62
C GLY A 130 5.65 14.75 14.72
N GLY A 131 4.99 15.86 14.66
CA GLY A 131 5.33 16.98 15.50
C GLY A 131 4.57 17.04 16.81
N GLU A 132 3.31 17.00 16.72
CA GLU A 132 2.46 17.41 17.83
C GLU A 132 1.76 16.27 18.52
N ARG A 133 1.96 15.14 18.07
CA ARG A 133 1.18 14.00 18.59
C ARG A 133 1.81 13.26 19.66
#